data_092ddfcc3a7d6dbb92aad3b1f386e356
#
_entry.id   092ddfcc3a7d6dbb92aad3b1f386e356
#
_cell.length_a   1.000
_cell.length_b   1.000
_cell.length_c   1.000
_cell.angle_alpha   90.00
_cell.angle_beta   90.00
_cell.angle_gamma   90.00
#
_symmetry.space_group_name_H-M   'P 1'
#
loop_
_entity.id
_entity.type
_entity.pdbx_description
1 polymer ?
#
loop_
_entity_poly.entity_id
_entity_poly.type
_entity_poly.pdbx_seq_one_letter_code
_entity_poly.pdbx_strand_id
1 'polypeptide(L)'
;MVLGILLLRASHLAAQTEAETQRATLTGLRSFGVHTTVQLSQGATLEKVDESVLRARVEDALRREGITIQTRSDVRDGSQASLDLLYVVMQTKDTAGRALGFAASSCLQASQMVRIPRLTTPKHIAYAVVSTWRSCGLLVGDSASFRATIGQNADQQLARFLEAWRRVNLPPPAPASPISPESGMSMELTFDQ
;
A
#
# COMPACT_ATOMS: atom_id res chain seq x y z
N MET A 1 -34.13 10.64 14.36
CA MET A 1 -32.69 10.93 14.45
C MET A 1 -31.82 9.75 14.90
N VAL A 2 -32.35 8.73 15.57
CA VAL A 2 -31.58 7.59 16.10
C VAL A 2 -31.15 6.59 15.00
N LEU A 3 -31.92 6.40 13.95
CA LEU A 3 -31.65 5.43 12.87
C LEU A 3 -30.40 5.76 12.04
N GLY A 4 -30.11 7.04 11.83
CA GLY A 4 -28.92 7.50 11.07
C GLY A 4 -27.58 7.21 11.75
N ILE A 5 -27.56 7.23 13.08
CA ILE A 5 -26.33 6.99 13.85
C ILE A 5 -25.96 5.51 13.88
N LEU A 6 -26.96 4.61 13.85
CA LEU A 6 -26.76 3.17 13.77
C LEU A 6 -26.16 2.71 12.42
N LEU A 7 -26.62 3.30 11.31
CA LEU A 7 -26.09 2.99 9.97
C LEU A 7 -24.63 3.44 9.80
N LEU A 8 -24.27 4.61 10.34
CA LEU A 8 -22.87 5.08 10.32
C LEU A 8 -21.92 4.19 11.13
N ARG A 9 -22.36 3.68 12.28
CA ARG A 9 -21.55 2.75 13.10
C ARG A 9 -21.36 1.39 12.44
N ALA A 10 -22.40 0.86 11.79
CA ALA A 10 -22.28 -0.42 11.06
C ALA A 10 -21.32 -0.32 9.87
N SER A 11 -21.30 0.79 9.15
CA SER A 11 -20.37 1.00 8.03
C SER A 11 -18.91 1.13 8.51
N HIS A 12 -18.67 1.76 9.65
CA HIS A 12 -17.33 1.84 10.23
C HIS A 12 -16.80 0.48 10.71
N LEU A 13 -17.64 -0.34 11.33
CA LEU A 13 -17.26 -1.69 11.77
C LEU A 13 -16.94 -2.60 10.58
N ALA A 14 -17.73 -2.55 9.50
CA ALA A 14 -17.47 -3.33 8.30
C ALA A 14 -16.16 -2.92 7.60
N ALA A 15 -15.88 -1.62 7.51
CA ALA A 15 -14.63 -1.12 6.93
C ALA A 15 -13.39 -1.47 7.77
N GLN A 16 -13.52 -1.49 9.10
CA GLN A 16 -12.42 -1.92 9.98
C GLN A 16 -12.12 -3.41 9.83
N THR A 17 -13.13 -4.27 9.75
CA THR A 17 -12.95 -5.71 9.54
C THR A 17 -12.34 -6.04 8.18
N GLU A 18 -12.71 -5.31 7.11
CA GLU A 18 -12.10 -5.48 5.78
C GLU A 18 -10.60 -5.10 5.81
N ALA A 19 -10.26 -3.97 6.38
CA ALA A 19 -8.87 -3.52 6.49
C ALA A 19 -8.01 -4.46 7.35
N GLU A 20 -8.57 -5.04 8.40
CA GLU A 20 -7.90 -6.06 9.24
C GLU A 20 -7.70 -7.36 8.47
N THR A 21 -8.71 -7.81 7.74
CA THR A 21 -8.63 -9.00 6.90
C THR A 21 -7.57 -8.84 5.83
N GLN A 22 -7.54 -7.70 5.12
CA GLN A 22 -6.52 -7.41 4.13
C GLN A 22 -5.11 -7.39 4.74
N ARG A 23 -4.93 -6.80 5.92
CA ARG A 23 -3.63 -6.82 6.62
C ARG A 23 -3.19 -8.23 7.01
N ALA A 24 -4.10 -9.04 7.51
CA ALA A 24 -3.80 -10.42 7.91
C ALA A 24 -3.25 -11.25 6.74
N THR A 25 -3.64 -10.95 5.49
CA THR A 25 -3.11 -11.65 4.31
C THR A 25 -1.64 -11.38 4.03
N LEU A 26 -1.07 -10.32 4.60
CA LEU A 26 0.35 -9.98 4.46
C LEU A 26 1.25 -10.72 5.46
N THR A 27 0.65 -11.46 6.41
CA THR A 27 1.40 -12.17 7.46
C THR A 27 2.35 -13.21 6.85
N GLY A 28 3.63 -13.15 7.23
CA GLY A 28 4.64 -14.10 6.79
C GLY A 28 5.21 -13.82 5.39
N LEU A 29 4.66 -12.86 4.63
CA LEU A 29 5.22 -12.50 3.33
C LEU A 29 6.54 -11.74 3.51
N ARG A 30 7.62 -12.30 2.98
CA ARG A 30 8.98 -11.77 3.09
C ARG A 30 9.61 -11.44 1.73
N SER A 31 8.93 -11.78 0.64
CA SER A 31 9.44 -11.55 -0.71
C SER A 31 8.33 -11.18 -1.69
N PHE A 32 8.65 -10.27 -2.61
CA PHE A 32 7.71 -9.79 -3.62
C PHE A 32 8.38 -9.63 -4.98
N GLY A 33 7.67 -10.04 -6.04
CA GLY A 33 7.92 -9.55 -7.39
C GLY A 33 7.29 -8.16 -7.54
N VAL A 34 8.02 -7.18 -8.08
CA VAL A 34 7.51 -5.82 -8.25
C VAL A 34 7.20 -5.54 -9.71
N HIS A 35 5.99 -5.09 -9.98
CA HIS A 35 5.53 -4.66 -11.29
C HIS A 35 4.99 -3.24 -11.24
N THR A 36 5.32 -2.45 -12.26
CA THR A 36 4.80 -1.10 -12.42
C THR A 36 4.27 -0.94 -13.83
N THR A 37 3.09 -0.35 -13.96
CA THR A 37 2.43 -0.14 -15.25
C THR A 37 1.77 1.23 -15.27
N VAL A 38 2.04 2.02 -16.31
CA VAL A 38 1.40 3.30 -16.56
C VAL A 38 0.70 3.23 -17.91
N GLN A 39 -0.62 3.09 -17.87
CA GLN A 39 -1.46 3.04 -19.06
C GLN A 39 -1.98 4.44 -19.38
N LEU A 40 -1.73 4.93 -20.59
CA LEU A 40 -2.29 6.17 -21.09
C LEU A 40 -3.56 5.85 -21.89
N SER A 41 -4.64 6.58 -21.60
CA SER A 41 -5.85 6.51 -22.45
C SER A 41 -5.55 7.05 -23.84
N GLN A 42 -6.33 6.62 -24.81
CA GLN A 42 -6.20 7.04 -26.21
C GLN A 42 -6.24 8.58 -26.33
N GLY A 43 -5.24 9.15 -26.99
CA GLY A 43 -5.10 10.59 -27.20
C GLY A 43 -4.51 11.37 -26.01
N ALA A 44 -4.11 10.71 -24.93
CA ALA A 44 -3.33 11.36 -23.88
C ALA A 44 -1.88 11.58 -24.32
N THR A 45 -1.40 12.82 -24.18
CA THR A 45 -0.06 13.26 -24.60
C THR A 45 0.86 13.56 -23.42
N LEU A 46 0.69 12.81 -22.32
CA LEU A 46 1.59 12.93 -21.17
C LEU A 46 3.00 12.51 -21.60
N GLU A 47 3.99 13.33 -21.30
CA GLU A 47 5.38 12.94 -21.44
C GLU A 47 5.62 11.63 -20.65
N LYS A 48 6.30 10.67 -21.27
CA LYS A 48 6.44 9.32 -20.77
C LYS A 48 6.90 9.29 -19.30
N VAL A 49 6.06 8.74 -18.44
CA VAL A 49 6.45 8.38 -17.08
C VAL A 49 7.34 7.15 -17.17
N ASP A 50 8.52 7.21 -16.59
CA ASP A 50 9.43 6.07 -16.62
C ASP A 50 9.03 5.05 -15.55
N GLU A 51 8.44 3.95 -16.02
CA GLU A 51 8.02 2.83 -15.18
C GLU A 51 9.20 2.20 -14.43
N SER A 52 10.41 2.23 -15.03
CA SER A 52 11.61 1.67 -14.39
C SER A 52 12.03 2.48 -13.16
N VAL A 53 11.87 3.81 -13.20
CA VAL A 53 12.12 4.68 -12.05
C VAL A 53 11.12 4.45 -10.94
N LEU A 54 9.83 4.31 -11.30
CA LEU A 54 8.79 3.97 -10.31
C LEU A 54 9.06 2.60 -9.68
N ARG A 55 9.41 1.62 -10.49
CA ARG A 55 9.75 0.28 -10.03
C ARG A 55 10.95 0.30 -9.08
N ALA A 56 12.05 0.92 -9.47
CA ALA A 56 13.24 1.03 -8.62
C ALA A 56 12.92 1.67 -7.27
N ARG A 57 12.09 2.72 -7.25
CA ARG A 57 11.63 3.38 -6.02
C ARG A 57 10.88 2.42 -5.09
N VAL A 58 9.97 1.62 -5.62
CA VAL A 58 9.24 0.60 -4.85
C VAL A 58 10.20 -0.46 -4.33
N GLU A 59 11.06 -1.00 -5.19
CA GLU A 59 12.03 -2.03 -4.81
C GLU A 59 12.98 -1.55 -3.71
N ASP A 60 13.49 -0.32 -3.81
CA ASP A 60 14.42 0.25 -2.82
C ASP A 60 13.74 0.46 -1.46
N ALA A 61 12.47 0.86 -1.46
CA ALA A 61 11.73 0.98 -0.21
C ALA A 61 11.48 -0.38 0.45
N LEU A 62 11.14 -1.41 -0.35
CA LEU A 62 10.97 -2.78 0.16
C LEU A 62 12.29 -3.34 0.73
N ARG A 63 13.42 -3.13 0.02
CA ARG A 63 14.75 -3.58 0.51
C ARG A 63 15.13 -2.93 1.83
N ARG A 64 14.81 -1.64 2.03
CA ARG A 64 15.05 -0.95 3.31
C ARG A 64 14.31 -1.57 4.48
N GLU A 65 13.16 -2.21 4.23
CA GLU A 65 12.40 -2.96 5.23
C GLU A 65 12.85 -4.42 5.40
N GLY A 66 13.92 -4.83 4.71
CA GLY A 66 14.40 -6.21 4.73
C GLY A 66 13.53 -7.17 3.92
N ILE A 67 12.67 -6.65 3.05
CA ILE A 67 11.82 -7.44 2.14
C ILE A 67 12.65 -7.83 0.91
N THR A 68 12.69 -9.10 0.57
CA THR A 68 13.42 -9.61 -0.59
C THR A 68 12.66 -9.30 -1.88
N ILE A 69 13.37 -8.80 -2.90
CA ILE A 69 12.81 -8.60 -4.23
C ILE A 69 13.11 -9.82 -5.08
N GLN A 70 12.07 -10.38 -5.68
CA GLN A 70 12.18 -11.49 -6.62
C GLN A 70 12.46 -10.95 -8.02
N THR A 71 13.47 -11.50 -8.67
CA THR A 71 13.89 -11.09 -10.02
C THR A 71 13.05 -11.74 -11.12
N ARG A 72 12.27 -12.76 -10.80
CA ARG A 72 11.40 -13.47 -11.72
C ARG A 72 10.00 -13.66 -11.13
N SER A 73 9.00 -13.27 -11.90
CA SER A 73 7.58 -13.45 -11.58
C SER A 73 7.10 -14.91 -11.76
N ASP A 74 7.93 -15.89 -11.44
CA ASP A 74 7.48 -17.27 -11.40
C ASP A 74 6.69 -17.51 -10.12
N VAL A 75 5.46 -16.97 -10.10
CA VAL A 75 4.44 -17.20 -9.05
C VAL A 75 3.97 -18.65 -9.09
N ARG A 76 4.89 -19.63 -9.23
CA ARG A 76 4.53 -21.04 -9.41
C ARG A 76 4.41 -21.85 -8.14
N ASP A 77 4.92 -21.33 -7.05
CA ASP A 77 4.94 -22.08 -5.78
C ASP A 77 4.25 -21.28 -4.66
N GLY A 78 3.06 -20.99 -4.65
CA GLY A 78 2.20 -20.45 -3.58
C GLY A 78 2.82 -19.61 -2.43
N SER A 79 4.14 -19.55 -2.34
CA SER A 79 4.91 -18.77 -1.36
C SER A 79 5.24 -17.36 -1.87
N GLN A 80 4.95 -17.06 -3.12
CA GLN A 80 5.34 -15.85 -3.80
C GLN A 80 4.16 -14.89 -3.91
N ALA A 81 4.43 -13.63 -3.58
CA ALA A 81 3.50 -12.53 -3.78
C ALA A 81 4.04 -11.58 -4.85
N SER A 82 3.16 -10.94 -5.61
CA SER A 82 3.49 -9.77 -6.42
C SER A 82 3.00 -8.50 -5.74
N LEU A 83 3.71 -7.40 -5.98
CA LEU A 83 3.28 -6.05 -5.63
C LEU A 83 3.20 -5.25 -6.93
N ASP A 84 1.97 -4.94 -7.33
CA ASP A 84 1.67 -4.33 -8.62
C ASP A 84 1.23 -2.88 -8.41
N LEU A 85 1.95 -1.91 -8.99
CA LEU A 85 1.60 -0.49 -9.02
C LEU A 85 1.07 -0.13 -10.40
N LEU A 86 -0.22 0.16 -10.47
CA LEU A 86 -0.92 0.48 -11.71
C LEU A 86 -1.40 1.93 -11.70
N TYR A 87 -1.13 2.65 -12.78
CA TYR A 87 -1.75 3.94 -13.11
C TYR A 87 -2.51 3.83 -14.43
N VAL A 88 -3.75 4.29 -14.44
CA VAL A 88 -4.52 4.51 -15.68
C VAL A 88 -4.77 6.01 -15.81
N VAL A 89 -4.08 6.63 -16.76
CA VAL A 89 -4.03 8.09 -16.95
C VAL A 89 -4.88 8.50 -18.12
N MET A 90 -5.72 9.51 -17.92
CA MET A 90 -6.51 10.13 -18.97
C MET A 90 -6.24 11.64 -19.02
N GLN A 91 -6.26 12.22 -20.21
CA GLN A 91 -6.19 13.65 -20.39
C GLN A 91 -7.57 14.28 -20.18
N THR A 92 -7.64 15.29 -19.33
CA THR A 92 -8.85 16.10 -19.12
C THR A 92 -8.88 17.24 -20.12
N LYS A 93 -10.07 17.54 -20.67
CA LYS A 93 -10.30 18.59 -21.67
C LYS A 93 -11.47 19.46 -21.27
N ASP A 94 -11.47 20.73 -21.68
CA ASP A 94 -12.62 21.60 -21.55
C ASP A 94 -13.68 21.29 -22.63
N THR A 95 -14.78 22.00 -22.58
CA THR A 95 -15.89 21.86 -23.55
C THR A 95 -15.51 22.23 -24.98
N ALA A 96 -14.41 22.99 -25.17
CA ALA A 96 -13.85 23.33 -26.46
C ALA A 96 -12.77 22.33 -26.92
N GLY A 97 -12.51 21.25 -26.17
CA GLY A 97 -11.53 20.22 -26.48
C GLY A 97 -10.08 20.58 -26.11
N ARG A 98 -9.85 21.72 -25.45
CA ARG A 98 -8.49 22.13 -25.03
C ARG A 98 -8.07 21.32 -23.80
N ALA A 99 -6.82 20.87 -23.79
CA ALA A 99 -6.26 20.13 -22.66
C ALA A 99 -6.20 21.02 -21.41
N LEU A 100 -6.76 20.53 -20.30
CA LEU A 100 -6.72 21.17 -18.99
C LEU A 100 -5.64 20.55 -18.09
N GLY A 101 -5.38 19.25 -18.24
CA GLY A 101 -4.47 18.51 -17.39
C GLY A 101 -4.72 17.00 -17.50
N PHE A 102 -4.47 16.29 -16.42
CA PHE A 102 -4.64 14.86 -16.36
C PHE A 102 -5.41 14.42 -15.12
N ALA A 103 -6.10 13.31 -15.25
CA ALA A 103 -6.64 12.54 -14.14
C ALA A 103 -6.09 11.11 -14.24
N ALA A 104 -5.83 10.46 -13.11
CA ALA A 104 -5.46 9.07 -13.10
C ALA A 104 -6.12 8.32 -11.95
N SER A 105 -6.54 7.09 -12.21
CA SER A 105 -6.72 6.11 -11.15
C SER A 105 -5.36 5.47 -10.85
N SER A 106 -5.08 5.26 -9.59
CA SER A 106 -3.86 4.60 -9.13
C SER A 106 -4.22 3.47 -8.18
N CYS A 107 -3.59 2.32 -8.31
CA CYS A 107 -3.73 1.20 -7.38
C CYS A 107 -2.37 0.57 -7.12
N LEU A 108 -2.04 0.41 -5.84
CA LEU A 108 -1.01 -0.51 -5.38
C LEU A 108 -1.70 -1.72 -4.77
N GLN A 109 -1.39 -2.91 -5.28
CA GLN A 109 -2.00 -4.15 -4.81
C GLN A 109 -0.96 -5.24 -4.58
N ALA A 110 -1.15 -6.03 -3.52
CA ALA A 110 -0.44 -7.28 -3.32
C ALA A 110 -1.32 -8.43 -3.81
N SER A 111 -0.76 -9.30 -4.65
CA SER A 111 -1.44 -10.47 -5.18
C SER A 111 -0.68 -11.74 -4.80
N GLN A 112 -1.40 -12.78 -4.49
CA GLN A 112 -0.86 -14.08 -4.09
C GLN A 112 -1.49 -15.20 -4.91
N MET A 113 -0.72 -16.26 -5.10
CA MET A 113 -1.25 -17.49 -5.67
C MET A 113 -1.86 -18.34 -4.55
N VAL A 114 -3.15 -18.62 -4.65
CA VAL A 114 -3.86 -19.46 -3.69
C VAL A 114 -4.33 -20.75 -4.34
N ARG A 115 -4.18 -21.85 -3.61
CA ARG A 115 -4.70 -23.15 -4.04
C ARG A 115 -6.21 -23.17 -3.89
N ILE A 116 -6.91 -23.69 -4.91
CA ILE A 116 -8.36 -23.88 -4.87
C ILE A 116 -8.66 -25.35 -4.56
N PRO A 117 -8.95 -25.72 -3.30
CA PRO A 117 -9.09 -27.12 -2.89
C PRO A 117 -10.20 -27.85 -3.66
N ARG A 118 -11.35 -27.20 -3.89
CA ARG A 118 -12.51 -27.78 -4.60
C ARG A 118 -12.27 -28.07 -6.08
N LEU A 119 -11.25 -27.45 -6.69
CA LEU A 119 -10.85 -27.69 -8.08
C LEU A 119 -9.59 -28.52 -8.17
N THR A 120 -9.00 -28.92 -7.05
CA THR A 120 -7.78 -29.71 -6.98
C THR A 120 -8.16 -31.20 -6.96
N THR A 121 -7.51 -31.96 -7.84
CA THR A 121 -7.62 -33.44 -7.87
C THR A 121 -6.24 -34.06 -7.57
N PRO A 122 -6.14 -35.36 -7.30
CA PRO A 122 -4.83 -36.02 -7.10
C PRO A 122 -3.86 -35.86 -8.25
N LYS A 123 -4.38 -35.62 -9.47
CA LYS A 123 -3.56 -35.46 -10.69
C LYS A 123 -3.38 -34.00 -11.11
N HIS A 124 -4.14 -33.06 -10.53
CA HIS A 124 -4.12 -31.65 -10.94
C HIS A 124 -4.38 -30.74 -9.74
N ILE A 125 -3.44 -29.82 -9.49
CA ILE A 125 -3.58 -28.80 -8.46
C ILE A 125 -4.03 -27.50 -9.12
N ALA A 126 -5.20 -27.00 -8.76
CA ALA A 126 -5.71 -25.74 -9.27
C ALA A 126 -5.28 -24.56 -8.38
N TYR A 127 -4.77 -23.52 -9.00
CA TYR A 127 -4.39 -22.26 -8.36
C TYR A 127 -5.13 -21.08 -8.98
N ALA A 128 -5.31 -20.03 -8.20
CA ALA A 128 -5.74 -18.72 -8.70
C ALA A 128 -4.85 -17.63 -8.12
N VAL A 129 -4.58 -16.60 -8.91
CA VAL A 129 -3.97 -15.35 -8.43
C VAL A 129 -5.10 -14.48 -7.90
N VAL A 130 -4.99 -14.05 -6.64
CA VAL A 130 -5.97 -13.18 -6.00
C VAL A 130 -5.29 -11.96 -5.42
N SER A 131 -5.90 -10.79 -5.58
CA SER A 131 -5.48 -9.59 -4.87
C SER A 131 -5.92 -9.73 -3.41
N THR A 132 -4.96 -9.70 -2.50
CA THR A 132 -5.16 -9.94 -1.07
C THR A 132 -5.07 -8.66 -0.26
N TRP A 133 -4.34 -7.66 -0.75
CA TRP A 133 -4.27 -6.32 -0.17
C TRP A 133 -4.25 -5.28 -1.30
N ARG A 134 -4.91 -4.15 -1.11
CA ARG A 134 -4.90 -3.06 -2.09
C ARG A 134 -5.12 -1.69 -1.45
N SER A 135 -4.51 -0.68 -2.07
CA SER A 135 -4.76 0.74 -1.81
C SER A 135 -4.92 1.44 -3.15
N CYS A 136 -6.07 2.04 -3.39
CA CYS A 136 -6.35 2.75 -4.62
C CYS A 136 -6.69 4.21 -4.35
N GLY A 137 -6.51 5.07 -5.35
CA GLY A 137 -6.77 6.50 -5.25
C GLY A 137 -7.03 7.13 -6.61
N LEU A 138 -7.46 8.39 -6.58
CA LEU A 138 -7.64 9.24 -7.75
C LEU A 138 -6.66 10.41 -7.65
N LEU A 139 -6.02 10.73 -8.76
CA LEU A 139 -5.10 11.86 -8.93
C LEU A 139 -5.69 12.82 -9.95
N VAL A 140 -5.54 14.11 -9.72
CA VAL A 140 -5.85 15.15 -10.69
C VAL A 140 -4.75 16.20 -10.61
N GLY A 141 -4.29 16.69 -11.75
CA GLY A 141 -3.26 17.72 -11.79
C GLY A 141 -3.11 18.33 -13.18
N ASP A 142 -2.43 19.46 -13.24
CA ASP A 142 -2.05 20.11 -14.48
C ASP A 142 -0.90 19.33 -15.19
N SER A 143 -0.70 19.65 -16.47
CA SER A 143 0.30 18.96 -17.29
C SER A 143 1.74 19.12 -16.81
N ALA A 144 2.06 20.20 -16.09
CA ALA A 144 3.44 20.49 -15.67
C ALA A 144 3.79 19.71 -14.39
N SER A 145 2.85 19.59 -13.45
CA SER A 145 3.08 18.99 -12.13
C SER A 145 2.70 17.52 -12.06
N PHE A 146 1.92 16.99 -13.02
CA PHE A 146 1.29 15.68 -12.91
C PHE A 146 2.28 14.52 -12.74
N ARG A 147 3.46 14.59 -13.36
CA ARG A 147 4.53 13.60 -13.19
C ARG A 147 5.03 13.54 -11.74
N ALA A 148 5.25 14.70 -11.12
CA ALA A 148 5.64 14.78 -9.72
C ALA A 148 4.53 14.23 -8.81
N THR A 149 3.27 14.51 -9.14
CA THR A 149 2.08 14.00 -8.45
C THR A 149 2.01 12.47 -8.48
N ILE A 150 2.31 11.83 -9.62
CA ILE A 150 2.43 10.36 -9.73
C ILE A 150 3.50 9.83 -8.76
N GLY A 151 4.69 10.44 -8.73
CA GLY A 151 5.78 10.04 -7.84
C GLY A 151 5.40 10.15 -6.35
N GLN A 152 4.81 11.26 -5.95
CA GLN A 152 4.34 11.48 -4.58
C GLN A 152 3.24 10.49 -4.18
N ASN A 153 2.31 10.21 -5.10
CA ASN A 153 1.27 9.23 -4.84
C ASN A 153 1.84 7.81 -4.70
N ALA A 154 2.83 7.42 -5.53
CA ALA A 154 3.53 6.15 -5.38
C ALA A 154 4.12 6.01 -3.97
N ASP A 155 4.81 7.05 -3.48
CA ASP A 155 5.39 7.06 -2.13
C ASP A 155 4.31 6.91 -1.03
N GLN A 156 3.18 7.61 -1.17
CA GLN A 156 2.07 7.53 -0.21
C GLN A 156 1.42 6.15 -0.17
N GLN A 157 1.18 5.55 -1.33
CA GLN A 157 0.60 4.20 -1.39
C GLN A 157 1.56 3.16 -0.83
N LEU A 158 2.85 3.30 -1.15
CA LEU A 158 3.89 2.43 -0.64
C LEU A 158 4.04 2.55 0.88
N ALA A 159 3.98 3.77 1.44
CA ALA A 159 4.00 3.99 2.89
C ALA A 159 2.83 3.27 3.59
N ARG A 160 1.61 3.32 3.01
CA ARG A 160 0.44 2.58 3.53
C ARG A 160 0.64 1.06 3.48
N PHE A 161 1.21 0.56 2.38
CA PHE A 161 1.55 -0.85 2.26
C PHE A 161 2.54 -1.30 3.32
N LEU A 162 3.66 -0.57 3.46
CA LEU A 162 4.71 -0.88 4.43
C LEU A 162 4.20 -0.79 5.88
N GLU A 163 3.35 0.17 6.19
CA GLU A 163 2.70 0.25 7.49
C GLU A 163 1.83 -0.99 7.76
N ALA A 164 1.01 -1.40 6.78
CA ALA A 164 0.18 -2.59 6.90
C ALA A 164 1.02 -3.86 7.07
N TRP A 165 2.11 -3.99 6.31
CA TRP A 165 3.03 -5.12 6.36
C TRP A 165 3.78 -5.19 7.69
N ARG A 166 4.31 -4.05 8.20
CA ARG A 166 5.01 -3.98 9.49
C ARG A 166 4.12 -4.43 10.64
N ARG A 167 2.86 -4.01 10.67
CA ARG A 167 1.90 -4.35 11.74
C ARG A 167 1.71 -5.85 11.94
N VAL A 168 1.88 -6.65 10.90
CA VAL A 168 1.66 -8.11 10.96
C VAL A 168 2.94 -8.93 10.88
N ASN A 169 4.07 -8.31 10.52
CA ASN A 169 5.34 -9.02 10.31
C ASN A 169 6.46 -8.63 11.29
N LEU A 170 6.33 -7.48 11.96
CA LEU A 170 7.28 -7.06 12.98
C LEU A 170 6.68 -7.27 14.38
N PRO A 171 7.52 -7.57 15.40
CA PRO A 171 7.03 -7.62 16.77
C PRO A 171 6.47 -6.25 17.18
N PRO A 172 5.45 -6.21 18.04
CA PRO A 172 4.97 -4.96 18.59
C PRO A 172 6.14 -4.23 19.27
N PRO A 173 6.19 -2.89 19.20
CA PRO A 173 7.20 -2.13 19.92
C PRO A 173 7.16 -2.54 21.39
N ALA A 174 8.34 -2.73 22.00
CA ALA A 174 8.43 -3.02 23.42
C ALA A 174 7.66 -1.95 24.19
N PRO A 175 6.88 -2.32 25.21
CA PRO A 175 6.20 -1.34 26.05
C PRO A 175 7.27 -0.37 26.57
N ALA A 176 6.99 0.94 26.47
CA ALA A 176 7.88 1.96 26.99
C ALA A 176 8.21 1.58 28.42
N SER A 177 9.50 1.42 28.74
CA SER A 177 9.94 1.15 30.12
C SER A 177 9.31 2.20 31.01
N PRO A 178 8.67 1.83 32.14
CA PRO A 178 8.14 2.81 33.06
C PRO A 178 9.28 3.76 33.42
N ILE A 179 9.05 5.05 33.24
CA ILE A 179 9.98 6.09 33.64
C ILE A 179 10.19 5.86 35.14
N SER A 180 11.37 5.37 35.53
CA SER A 180 11.74 5.24 36.93
C SER A 180 11.57 6.60 37.58
N PRO A 181 10.79 6.73 38.64
CA PRO A 181 10.68 7.99 39.37
C PRO A 181 11.90 8.17 40.32
N GLU A 182 13.11 8.03 39.75
CA GLU A 182 14.34 8.31 40.48
C GLU A 182 14.95 9.61 39.97
N SER A 183 14.48 10.69 40.49
CA SER A 183 15.24 11.91 40.87
C SER A 183 14.33 12.79 41.66
N GLY A 184 13.89 12.31 42.82
CA GLY A 184 13.48 13.18 43.90
C GLY A 184 14.70 13.98 44.32
N MET A 185 14.84 15.21 43.80
CA MET A 185 15.70 16.21 44.39
C MET A 185 15.18 16.45 45.79
N SER A 186 15.84 15.86 46.83
CA SER A 186 15.73 16.26 48.20
C SER A 186 16.23 17.70 48.32
N MET A 187 15.29 18.63 48.35
CA MET A 187 15.55 20.02 48.70
C MET A 187 15.62 20.09 50.24
N GLU A 188 16.83 20.00 50.76
CA GLU A 188 17.11 20.18 52.19
C GLU A 188 16.97 21.69 52.51
N LEU A 189 15.83 22.06 53.10
CA LEU A 189 15.60 23.40 53.64
C LEU A 189 16.33 23.50 54.98
N THR A 190 17.52 24.08 54.97
CA THR A 190 18.21 24.57 56.21
C THR A 190 17.55 25.85 56.64
N PHE A 191 16.83 25.81 57.78
CA PHE A 191 16.41 26.98 58.53
C PHE A 191 17.55 27.37 59.46
N ASP A 192 18.21 28.51 59.20
CA ASP A 192 19.06 29.21 60.17
C ASP A 192 18.19 30.00 61.17
N GLN A 193 18.47 29.76 62.45
CA GLN A 193 17.91 30.53 63.56
C GLN A 193 18.81 31.75 63.83
#